data_07973d28bad63d03dc5fe4cfacc60a5b
#
_entry.id   07973d28bad63d03dc5fe4cfacc60a5b
#
_cell.length_a   1.000
_cell.length_b   1.000
_cell.length_c   1.000
_cell.angle_alpha   90.00
_cell.angle_beta   90.00
_cell.angle_gamma   90.00
#
_symmetry.space_group_name_H-M   'P 1'
#
loop_
_entity.id
_entity.type
_entity.pdbx_description
1 polymer ?
#
loop_
_entity_poly.entity_id
_entity_poly.type
_entity_poly.pdbx_seq_one_letter_code
_entity_poly.pdbx_strand_id
1 'polypeptide(L)'
;MADVVSTGEAFSSTGALREVWPVTSEVAVGTALINGARAGVAYTASGGFVRTDAVTGAPVSYTGIPAGGIGLDALKASVATDGSYEFPVVGANAATANGVSVYATVASGKISGLTLTAGGTFWGVVNNPTDYVAASGVACVKIGA
;
A
#
# COMPACT_ATOMS: atom_id res chain seq x y z
N MET A 1 -14.49 6.01 5.28
CA MET A 1 -13.75 4.76 5.54
C MET A 1 -12.27 5.10 5.69
N ALA A 2 -11.68 4.73 6.80
CA ALA A 2 -10.27 5.01 7.05
C ALA A 2 -9.38 4.10 6.17
N ASP A 3 -8.30 4.65 5.65
CA ASP A 3 -7.32 3.86 4.93
C ASP A 3 -6.51 3.00 5.89
N VAL A 4 -6.07 1.84 5.42
CA VAL A 4 -5.10 1.01 6.12
C VAL A 4 -3.72 1.46 5.66
N VAL A 5 -2.93 1.97 6.58
CA VAL A 5 -1.64 2.59 6.28
C VAL A 5 -0.53 1.86 7.01
N SER A 6 0.55 1.55 6.29
CA SER A 6 1.74 0.94 6.87
C SER A 6 2.44 1.88 7.83
N THR A 7 2.92 1.34 8.94
CA THR A 7 3.77 2.06 9.89
C THR A 7 5.24 2.00 9.52
N GLY A 8 5.63 1.14 8.58
CA GLY A 8 6.99 1.08 8.10
C GLY A 8 7.25 -0.10 7.16
N GLU A 9 8.32 0.00 6.41
CA GLU A 9 8.81 -1.06 5.55
C GLU A 9 9.68 -2.02 6.36
N ALA A 10 9.28 -3.28 6.43
CA ALA A 10 9.96 -4.29 7.23
C ALA A 10 11.23 -4.82 6.54
N PHE A 11 11.18 -4.94 5.22
CA PHE A 11 12.31 -5.37 4.40
C PHE A 11 12.52 -4.35 3.30
N SER A 12 13.69 -3.75 3.27
CA SER A 12 14.06 -2.85 2.19
C SER A 12 14.21 -3.65 0.90
N SER A 13 13.49 -3.25 -0.11
CA SER A 13 13.59 -3.85 -1.44
C SER A 13 14.09 -2.81 -2.41
N THR A 14 15.35 -2.92 -2.82
CA THR A 14 15.91 -2.06 -3.85
C THR A 14 15.38 -2.38 -5.24
N GLY A 15 14.72 -3.53 -5.39
CA GLY A 15 14.14 -4.01 -6.63
C GLY A 15 12.63 -4.04 -6.64
N ALA A 16 11.97 -3.39 -5.70
CA ALA A 16 10.51 -3.40 -5.65
C ALA A 16 9.90 -2.92 -6.96
N LEU A 17 9.00 -3.71 -7.50
CA LEU A 17 8.26 -3.35 -8.70
C LEU A 17 7.27 -2.24 -8.36
N ARG A 18 7.25 -1.20 -9.20
CA ARG A 18 6.37 -0.06 -9.03
C ARG A 18 5.51 0.12 -10.26
N GLU A 19 4.25 0.41 -10.02
CA GLU A 19 3.28 0.70 -11.06
C GLU A 19 2.50 1.93 -10.68
N VAL A 20 1.88 2.58 -11.64
CA VAL A 20 0.90 3.64 -11.35
C VAL A 20 -0.48 3.03 -11.39
N TRP A 21 -1.19 3.14 -10.28
CA TRP A 21 -2.56 2.65 -10.15
C TRP A 21 -3.54 3.80 -9.97
N PRO A 22 -4.73 3.68 -10.57
CA PRO A 22 -5.83 4.57 -10.21
C PRO A 22 -6.28 4.25 -8.79
N VAL A 23 -6.66 5.27 -8.05
CA VAL A 23 -7.22 5.15 -6.70
C VAL A 23 -8.58 5.83 -6.67
N THR A 24 -9.47 5.38 -5.79
CA THR A 24 -10.85 5.90 -5.72
C THR A 24 -10.97 7.16 -4.89
N SER A 25 -9.95 7.47 -4.10
CA SER A 25 -9.83 8.71 -3.33
C SER A 25 -8.36 8.99 -3.09
N GLU A 26 -8.03 10.18 -2.63
CA GLU A 26 -6.66 10.52 -2.28
C GLU A 26 -6.12 9.58 -1.20
N VAL A 27 -4.88 9.15 -1.35
CA VAL A 27 -4.21 8.23 -0.42
C VAL A 27 -2.86 8.80 0.02
N ALA A 28 -2.47 8.43 1.22
CA ALA A 28 -1.15 8.75 1.77
C ALA A 28 -0.13 7.66 1.40
N VAL A 29 1.15 7.99 1.51
CA VAL A 29 2.23 7.00 1.43
C VAL A 29 1.99 5.88 2.44
N GLY A 30 2.19 4.63 2.02
CA GLY A 30 2.01 3.46 2.87
C GLY A 30 0.59 2.90 2.90
N THR A 31 -0.36 3.51 2.21
CA THR A 31 -1.74 3.01 2.16
C THR A 31 -1.79 1.65 1.46
N ALA A 32 -2.47 0.69 2.08
CA ALA A 32 -2.76 -0.60 1.46
C ALA A 32 -3.77 -0.43 0.33
N LEU A 33 -3.43 -0.95 -0.84
CA LEU A 33 -4.21 -0.78 -2.06
C LEU A 33 -4.55 -2.13 -2.68
N ILE A 34 -5.60 -2.14 -3.47
CA ILE A 34 -6.00 -3.29 -4.25
C ILE A 34 -6.41 -2.83 -5.66
N ASN A 35 -5.99 -3.57 -6.66
CA ASN A 35 -6.38 -3.36 -8.05
C ASN A 35 -6.83 -4.70 -8.62
N GLY A 36 -8.14 -4.90 -8.68
CA GLY A 36 -8.69 -6.23 -8.91
C GLY A 36 -8.33 -7.16 -7.75
N ALA A 37 -7.58 -8.21 -8.02
CA ALA A 37 -7.07 -9.13 -7.00
C ALA A 37 -5.59 -8.87 -6.66
N ARG A 38 -4.99 -7.79 -7.16
CA ARG A 38 -3.58 -7.49 -6.97
C ARG A 38 -3.39 -6.61 -5.75
N ALA A 39 -2.47 -6.99 -4.88
CA ALA A 39 -2.09 -6.23 -3.71
C ALA A 39 -1.01 -5.19 -4.04
N GLY A 40 -1.09 -4.05 -3.40
CA GLY A 40 -0.09 -3.01 -3.53
C GLY A 40 -0.04 -2.11 -2.31
N VAL A 41 1.04 -1.35 -2.20
CA VAL A 41 1.23 -0.35 -1.15
C VAL A 41 1.60 0.97 -1.82
N ALA A 42 0.92 2.03 -1.46
CA ALA A 42 1.22 3.35 -2.01
C ALA A 42 2.65 3.75 -1.67
N TYR A 43 3.48 3.84 -2.68
CA TYR A 43 4.86 4.29 -2.53
C TYR A 43 4.97 5.80 -2.53
N THR A 44 4.06 6.46 -3.24
CA THR A 44 3.87 7.91 -3.18
C THR A 44 2.42 8.21 -2.80
N ALA A 45 2.19 9.38 -2.23
CA ALA A 45 0.83 9.86 -2.07
C ALA A 45 0.17 10.06 -3.44
N SER A 46 -1.15 9.94 -3.50
CA SER A 46 -1.89 10.28 -4.71
C SER A 46 -1.66 11.76 -5.06
N GLY A 47 -1.61 12.05 -6.35
CA GLY A 47 -1.17 13.36 -6.81
C GLY A 47 0.33 13.59 -6.68
N GLY A 48 1.03 12.75 -5.94
CA GLY A 48 2.45 12.62 -5.74
C GLY A 48 3.23 13.93 -5.79
N PHE A 49 3.82 14.21 -6.93
CA PHE A 49 4.59 15.41 -7.15
C PHE A 49 3.82 16.38 -8.05
N VAL A 50 3.46 17.52 -7.50
CA VAL A 50 2.81 18.60 -8.27
C VAL A 50 3.86 19.63 -8.63
N ARG A 51 4.09 19.83 -9.92
CA ARG A 51 4.92 20.93 -10.40
C ARG A 51 4.11 22.20 -10.48
N THR A 52 4.74 23.28 -10.14
CA THR A 52 4.17 24.61 -10.33
C THR A 52 4.91 25.34 -11.43
N ASP A 53 4.17 26.17 -12.17
CA ASP A 53 4.77 27.09 -13.13
C ASP A 53 5.63 28.11 -12.37
N ALA A 54 6.88 28.29 -12.79
CA ALA A 54 7.82 29.14 -12.11
C ALA A 54 7.45 30.64 -12.18
N VAL A 55 6.64 31.01 -13.16
CA VAL A 55 6.21 32.39 -13.38
C VAL A 55 4.89 32.71 -12.68
N THR A 56 3.91 31.85 -12.84
CA THR A 56 2.55 32.09 -12.32
C THR A 56 2.27 31.43 -10.98
N GLY A 57 3.08 30.44 -10.56
CA GLY A 57 2.83 29.66 -9.36
C GLY A 57 1.65 28.69 -9.49
N ALA A 58 1.02 28.61 -10.65
CA ALA A 58 -0.11 27.73 -10.87
C ALA A 58 0.33 26.27 -11.02
N PRO A 59 -0.48 25.29 -10.57
CA PRO A 59 -0.20 23.88 -10.83
C PRO A 59 -0.16 23.58 -12.33
N VAL A 60 0.85 22.80 -12.73
CA VAL A 60 0.96 22.34 -14.12
C VAL A 60 0.37 20.95 -14.21
N SER A 61 -0.60 20.78 -15.08
CA SER A 61 -1.23 19.49 -15.35
C SER A 61 -0.44 18.69 -16.37
N TYR A 62 -0.20 17.41 -16.08
CA TYR A 62 0.45 16.49 -16.99
C TYR A 62 -0.52 15.37 -17.35
N THR A 63 -0.77 15.22 -18.64
CA THR A 63 -1.54 14.11 -19.17
C THR A 63 -0.61 13.20 -19.98
N GLY A 64 -0.83 11.89 -19.86
CA GLY A 64 -0.06 10.91 -20.61
C GLY A 64 1.38 10.71 -20.16
N ILE A 65 1.72 11.15 -18.95
CA ILE A 65 3.06 10.93 -18.39
C ILE A 65 3.20 9.47 -17.95
N PRO A 66 4.33 8.83 -18.27
CA PRO A 66 4.57 7.44 -17.88
C PRO A 66 4.57 7.24 -16.37
N ALA A 67 4.36 6.01 -15.96
CA ALA A 67 4.41 5.57 -14.57
C ALA A 67 5.69 6.05 -13.87
N GLY A 68 5.55 6.54 -12.65
CA GLY A 68 6.65 7.07 -11.87
C GLY A 68 7.10 8.47 -12.29
N GLY A 69 6.40 9.06 -13.25
CA GLY A 69 6.70 10.41 -13.71
C GLY A 69 6.24 11.48 -12.73
N ILE A 70 6.63 12.70 -13.06
CA ILE A 70 6.25 13.90 -12.31
C ILE A 70 4.79 14.23 -12.60
N GLY A 71 4.04 14.67 -11.60
CA GLY A 71 2.71 15.20 -11.82
C GLY A 71 1.61 14.15 -11.92
N LEU A 72 1.67 13.13 -11.07
CA LEU A 72 0.57 12.19 -10.94
C LEU A 72 -0.71 12.94 -10.60
N ASP A 73 -1.82 12.55 -11.26
CA ASP A 73 -3.14 13.07 -10.92
C ASP A 73 -3.53 12.75 -9.47
N ALA A 74 -4.46 13.52 -8.91
CA ALA A 74 -4.93 13.33 -7.54
C ALA A 74 -5.45 11.92 -7.25
N LEU A 75 -5.98 11.23 -8.27
CA LEU A 75 -6.51 9.87 -8.15
C LEU A 75 -5.61 8.81 -8.80
N LYS A 76 -4.31 9.07 -8.82
CA LYS A 76 -3.29 8.10 -9.21
C LYS A 76 -2.15 8.10 -8.22
N ALA A 77 -1.59 6.93 -7.95
CA ALA A 77 -0.45 6.79 -7.06
C ALA A 77 0.58 5.82 -7.65
N SER A 78 1.84 6.05 -7.35
CA SER A 78 2.88 5.07 -7.60
C SER A 78 2.81 4.00 -6.52
N VAL A 79 2.71 2.74 -6.91
CA VAL A 79 2.39 1.62 -6.03
C VAL A 79 3.50 0.59 -6.09
N ALA A 80 3.99 0.18 -4.92
CA ALA A 80 4.86 -0.98 -4.81
C ALA A 80 4.01 -2.25 -4.84
N THR A 81 4.40 -3.22 -5.64
CA THR A 81 3.65 -4.48 -5.82
C THR A 81 4.35 -5.67 -5.19
N ASP A 82 5.45 -5.46 -4.49
CA ASP A 82 6.14 -6.47 -3.70
C ASP A 82 6.74 -5.86 -2.43
N GLY A 83 7.39 -6.70 -1.64
CA GLY A 83 8.02 -6.27 -0.39
C GLY A 83 7.16 -6.61 0.83
N SER A 84 7.69 -6.30 2.00
CA SER A 84 7.03 -6.54 3.29
C SER A 84 6.91 -5.23 4.06
N TYR A 85 5.71 -4.99 4.59
CA TYR A 85 5.36 -3.74 5.26
C TYR A 85 4.59 -4.04 6.52
N GLU A 86 4.82 -3.25 7.58
CA GLU A 86 4.09 -3.38 8.82
C GLU A 86 2.70 -2.73 8.69
N PHE A 87 1.68 -3.52 8.99
CA PHE A 87 0.29 -3.06 8.94
C PHE A 87 -0.48 -3.45 10.20
N PRO A 88 -1.53 -2.72 10.55
CA PRO A 88 -2.55 -3.23 11.44
C PRO A 88 -3.27 -4.40 10.76
N VAL A 89 -3.32 -5.55 11.45
CA VAL A 89 -3.95 -6.77 10.97
C VAL A 89 -4.78 -7.36 12.10
N VAL A 90 -6.08 -7.45 11.90
CA VAL A 90 -7.00 -7.98 12.92
C VAL A 90 -6.69 -9.45 13.17
N GLY A 91 -6.52 -9.82 14.42
CA GLY A 91 -6.20 -11.18 14.85
C GLY A 91 -4.72 -11.50 14.94
N ALA A 92 -3.85 -10.61 14.46
CA ALA A 92 -2.40 -10.81 14.55
C ALA A 92 -1.87 -10.52 15.98
N ASN A 93 -0.82 -11.22 16.35
CA ASN A 93 -0.11 -11.00 17.61
C ASN A 93 1.34 -11.52 17.47
N ALA A 94 2.11 -11.44 18.53
CA ALA A 94 3.51 -11.87 18.53
C ALA A 94 3.70 -13.37 18.23
N ALA A 95 2.67 -14.19 18.43
CA ALA A 95 2.71 -15.62 18.17
C ALA A 95 2.26 -15.99 16.75
N THR A 96 1.83 -15.04 15.95
CA THR A 96 1.38 -15.31 14.57
C THR A 96 2.57 -15.80 13.74
N ALA A 97 2.41 -16.98 13.12
CA ALA A 97 3.47 -17.58 12.33
C ALA A 97 3.63 -16.89 10.97
N ASN A 98 4.86 -16.86 10.48
CA ASN A 98 5.12 -16.45 9.10
C ASN A 98 4.44 -17.42 8.12
N GLY A 99 3.94 -16.88 7.02
CA GLY A 99 3.22 -17.64 5.99
C GLY A 99 1.71 -17.70 6.19
N VAL A 100 1.21 -17.23 7.32
CA VAL A 100 -0.26 -17.13 7.53
C VAL A 100 -0.84 -16.12 6.56
N SER A 101 -1.92 -16.49 5.89
CA SER A 101 -2.59 -15.65 4.90
C SER A 101 -3.25 -14.43 5.52
N VAL A 102 -3.12 -13.30 4.85
CA VAL A 102 -3.76 -12.04 5.22
C VAL A 102 -4.79 -11.69 4.14
N TYR A 103 -5.99 -11.34 4.57
CA TYR A 103 -7.12 -11.04 3.69
C TYR A 103 -7.51 -9.58 3.84
N ALA A 104 -7.83 -8.95 2.72
CA ALA A 104 -8.34 -7.59 2.69
C ALA A 104 -9.86 -7.59 2.66
N THR A 105 -10.45 -6.75 3.49
CA THR A 105 -11.86 -6.39 3.38
C THR A 105 -11.95 -5.20 2.45
N VAL A 106 -12.67 -5.36 1.33
CA VAL A 106 -12.76 -4.36 0.27
C VAL A 106 -14.18 -3.82 0.21
N ALA A 107 -14.28 -2.50 0.16
CA ALA A 107 -15.55 -1.82 -0.05
C ALA A 107 -15.31 -0.59 -0.92
N SER A 108 -16.11 -0.43 -1.98
CA SER A 108 -16.00 0.70 -2.93
C SER A 108 -14.60 0.86 -3.51
N GLY A 109 -13.93 -0.26 -3.81
CA GLY A 109 -12.58 -0.27 -4.37
C GLY A 109 -11.47 0.06 -3.39
N LYS A 110 -11.78 0.19 -2.10
CA LYS A 110 -10.81 0.52 -1.04
C LYS A 110 -10.71 -0.63 -0.04
N ILE A 111 -9.52 -0.78 0.53
CA ILE A 111 -9.32 -1.69 1.65
C ILE A 111 -9.76 -0.99 2.94
N SER A 112 -10.72 -1.57 3.63
CA SER A 112 -11.19 -1.07 4.92
C SER A 112 -10.51 -1.73 6.11
N GLY A 113 -9.85 -2.87 5.89
CA GLY A 113 -9.13 -3.58 6.94
C GLY A 113 -8.38 -4.77 6.39
N LEU A 114 -7.38 -5.21 7.14
CA LEU A 114 -6.65 -6.45 6.90
C LEU A 114 -6.91 -7.38 8.07
N THR A 115 -7.08 -8.67 7.80
CA THR A 115 -7.43 -9.67 8.82
C THR A 115 -6.82 -11.03 8.50
N LEU A 116 -6.59 -11.83 9.53
CA LEU A 116 -6.19 -13.22 9.38
C LEU A 116 -7.38 -14.15 9.12
N THR A 117 -8.61 -13.65 9.32
CA THR A 117 -9.82 -14.45 9.07
C THR A 117 -10.11 -14.52 7.58
N ALA A 118 -10.22 -15.73 7.05
CA ALA A 118 -10.60 -15.95 5.65
C ALA A 118 -12.01 -15.40 5.38
N GLY A 119 -12.24 -14.93 4.16
CA GLY A 119 -13.57 -14.45 3.73
C GLY A 119 -13.53 -13.20 2.87
N GLY A 120 -12.40 -12.50 2.83
CA GLY A 120 -12.16 -11.38 1.93
C GLY A 120 -11.29 -11.78 0.74
N THR A 121 -10.62 -10.80 0.17
CA THR A 121 -9.67 -11.02 -0.91
C THR A 121 -8.30 -11.32 -0.32
N PHE A 122 -7.66 -12.42 -0.75
CA PHE A 122 -6.28 -12.70 -0.36
C PHE A 122 -5.39 -11.52 -0.76
N TRP A 123 -4.60 -11.03 0.19
CA TRP A 123 -3.80 -9.84 -0.04
C TRP A 123 -2.30 -10.06 0.14
N GLY A 124 -1.91 -10.91 1.07
CA GLY A 124 -0.51 -11.21 1.33
C GLY A 124 -0.35 -12.26 2.40
N VAL A 125 0.87 -12.42 2.89
CA VAL A 125 1.17 -13.36 3.96
C VAL A 125 1.97 -12.67 5.06
N VAL A 126 1.82 -13.16 6.28
CA VAL A 126 2.63 -12.68 7.40
C VAL A 126 4.09 -13.02 7.14
N ASN A 127 4.97 -12.04 7.27
CA ASN A 127 6.40 -12.20 7.08
C ASN A 127 7.17 -11.28 8.04
N ASN A 128 7.15 -11.66 9.31
CA ASN A 128 7.85 -10.91 10.34
C ASN A 128 9.35 -11.17 10.27
N PRO A 129 10.19 -10.13 10.33
CA PRO A 129 11.64 -10.31 10.43
C PRO A 129 12.03 -11.09 11.69
N THR A 130 13.18 -11.75 11.65
CA THR A 130 13.78 -12.39 12.83
C THR A 130 13.95 -11.33 13.93
N ASP A 131 13.62 -11.70 15.15
CA ASP A 131 13.68 -10.82 16.32
C ASP A 131 12.66 -9.66 16.31
N TYR A 132 11.77 -9.61 15.32
CA TYR A 132 10.67 -8.65 15.32
C TYR A 132 9.61 -9.10 16.33
N VAL A 133 9.24 -8.20 17.23
CA VAL A 133 8.18 -8.44 18.20
C VAL A 133 6.97 -7.60 17.79
N ALA A 134 5.97 -8.24 17.23
CA ALA A 134 4.75 -7.56 16.82
C ALA A 134 3.92 -7.16 18.04
N ALA A 135 3.40 -5.94 18.02
CA ALA A 135 2.34 -5.55 18.93
C ALA A 135 1.05 -6.32 18.60
N SER A 136 0.13 -6.40 19.55
CA SER A 136 -1.18 -6.99 19.32
C SER A 136 -1.89 -6.25 18.18
N GLY A 137 -2.41 -6.99 17.21
CA GLY A 137 -3.11 -6.42 16.06
C GLY A 137 -2.19 -5.85 14.97
N VAL A 138 -0.90 -6.19 15.00
CA VAL A 138 0.08 -5.70 14.01
C VAL A 138 0.88 -6.88 13.47
N ALA A 139 1.20 -6.85 12.18
CA ALA A 139 2.08 -7.82 11.54
C ALA A 139 2.80 -7.19 10.35
N CYS A 140 3.96 -7.72 10.02
CA CYS A 140 4.58 -7.42 8.74
C CYS A 140 3.95 -8.32 7.69
N VAL A 141 3.48 -7.74 6.61
CA VAL A 141 2.77 -8.44 5.54
C VAL A 141 3.58 -8.35 4.27
N LYS A 142 3.89 -9.50 3.68
CA LYS A 142 4.53 -9.59 2.38
C LYS A 142 3.48 -9.66 1.29
N ILE A 143 3.58 -8.75 0.33
CA ILE A 143 2.78 -8.74 -0.90
C ILE A 143 3.63 -9.24 -2.08
N GLY A 144 3.00 -9.57 -3.18
CA GLY A 144 3.70 -10.08 -4.37
C GLY A 144 4.14 -11.52 -4.25
N ALA A 145 3.56 -12.27 -3.33
CA ALA A 145 3.89 -13.67 -3.11
C ALA A 145 3.10 -14.60 -4.03
#